data_8dd5d0fc62f006ef67ae25ef5650feff
#
_entry.id   8dd5d0fc62f006ef67ae25ef5650feff
#
_cell.length_a   1.000
_cell.length_b   1.000
_cell.length_c   1.000
_cell.angle_alpha   90.00
_cell.angle_beta   90.00
_cell.angle_gamma   90.00
#
_symmetry.space_group_name_H-M   'P 1'
#
loop_
_entity.id
_entity.type
_entity.pdbx_description
1 polymer ?
#
loop_
_entity_poly.entity_id
_entity_poly.type
_entity_poly.pdbx_seq_one_letter_code
_entity_poly.pdbx_strand_id
1 'polypeptide(L)'
;MLRPLLLLLLASPLAALGGEPIHGGPVIDMHLHAFHMDEVPPGVPACPGDRPGVLIPTIDPGEAFDPSKLFACSGTPIFAAASDADLRDRSIAALRRHDIRRAMTEGPVELVADWRKAAPDVILPGVAFGARKDKSIAELRRLHAAGQLAVLGEVYIQYRGLRADDPRYDPYFALAEELDIPVAIHLGEGPPAAARFPGYEDYRASMGSPFLLEGVLRKHPKLRIYVMHYGSPLVDEMIAMMFTHPNLYVDVACNNWSLPRAQFHDALKRMVDAGFGKRILFGSDQMYWPDAVGEAIRAIETAPFLSAAQKRDILYNNAARFLRLGDAEIAQDHAPRDG
;
A
#
# COMPACT_ATOMS: atom_id res chain seq x y z
N MET A 1 -65.54 -18.74 -21.12
CA MET A 1 -64.28 -19.32 -21.52
C MET A 1 -63.19 -18.27 -21.39
N LEU A 2 -62.50 -18.22 -20.24
CA LEU A 2 -61.35 -17.31 -20.00
C LEU A 2 -60.06 -18.08 -20.34
N ARG A 3 -59.27 -17.51 -21.25
CA ARG A 3 -57.90 -17.97 -21.54
C ARG A 3 -56.92 -17.35 -20.53
N PRO A 4 -56.01 -18.11 -19.90
CA PRO A 4 -54.96 -17.55 -19.08
C PRO A 4 -53.84 -16.95 -19.94
N LEU A 5 -53.47 -15.71 -19.62
CA LEU A 5 -52.34 -15.00 -20.20
C LEU A 5 -51.06 -15.52 -19.49
N LEU A 6 -50.19 -16.20 -20.21
CA LEU A 6 -48.91 -16.70 -19.74
C LEU A 6 -47.91 -15.54 -19.81
N LEU A 7 -47.55 -14.95 -18.66
CA LEU A 7 -46.44 -14.00 -18.56
C LEU A 7 -45.11 -14.75 -18.62
N LEU A 8 -44.42 -14.66 -19.75
CA LEU A 8 -42.99 -15.08 -19.83
C LEU A 8 -42.14 -14.00 -19.14
N LEU A 9 -41.63 -14.33 -17.96
CA LEU A 9 -40.54 -13.59 -17.34
C LEU A 9 -39.23 -13.91 -18.09
N LEU A 10 -38.82 -12.99 -18.95
CA LEU A 10 -37.48 -12.96 -19.54
C LEU A 10 -36.48 -12.62 -18.43
N ALA A 11 -35.81 -13.63 -17.91
CA ALA A 11 -34.62 -13.43 -17.09
C ALA A 11 -33.51 -12.91 -18.00
N SER A 12 -33.23 -11.63 -17.92
CA SER A 12 -32.01 -11.06 -18.52
C SER A 12 -30.80 -11.62 -17.80
N PRO A 13 -29.81 -12.18 -18.49
CA PRO A 13 -28.57 -12.54 -17.85
C PRO A 13 -27.91 -11.25 -17.34
N LEU A 14 -27.59 -11.20 -16.04
CA LEU A 14 -26.64 -10.23 -15.51
C LEU A 14 -25.34 -10.44 -16.29
N ALA A 15 -25.06 -9.58 -17.23
CA ALA A 15 -23.76 -9.47 -17.85
C ALA A 15 -22.76 -9.15 -16.73
N ALA A 16 -21.85 -10.08 -16.44
CA ALA A 16 -20.70 -9.82 -15.63
C ALA A 16 -19.98 -8.61 -16.26
N LEU A 17 -19.92 -7.51 -15.52
CA LEU A 17 -19.13 -6.33 -15.90
C LEU A 17 -17.65 -6.69 -15.76
N GLY A 18 -17.14 -7.54 -16.62
CA GLY A 18 -15.74 -7.71 -16.91
C GLY A 18 -15.32 -6.58 -17.85
N GLY A 19 -15.18 -5.37 -17.32
CA GLY A 19 -14.50 -4.30 -18.04
C GLY A 19 -13.04 -4.68 -18.18
N GLU A 20 -12.48 -4.55 -19.39
CA GLU A 20 -11.04 -4.69 -19.60
C GLU A 20 -10.27 -3.79 -18.61
N PRO A 21 -9.12 -4.27 -18.10
CA PRO A 21 -8.31 -3.47 -17.20
C PRO A 21 -7.92 -2.16 -17.89
N ILE A 22 -8.23 -1.04 -17.23
CA ILE A 22 -8.06 0.32 -17.76
C ILE A 22 -6.60 0.62 -18.12
N HIS A 23 -5.64 -0.11 -17.55
CA HIS A 23 -4.21 0.18 -17.56
C HIS A 23 -3.35 -0.66 -18.55
N GLY A 24 -3.92 -1.35 -19.48
CA GLY A 24 -3.20 -1.97 -20.63
C GLY A 24 -1.97 -2.82 -20.30
N GLY A 25 -1.95 -3.57 -19.18
CA GLY A 25 -0.86 -4.48 -18.83
C GLY A 25 -0.77 -4.79 -17.32
N PRO A 26 0.15 -5.67 -16.90
CA PRO A 26 0.27 -6.14 -15.52
C PRO A 26 0.62 -5.02 -14.54
N VAL A 27 0.25 -5.19 -13.28
CA VAL A 27 0.56 -4.29 -12.17
C VAL A 27 1.31 -5.05 -11.08
N ILE A 28 2.23 -4.36 -10.38
CA ILE A 28 2.83 -4.83 -9.12
C ILE A 28 2.39 -3.89 -8.02
N ASP A 29 1.75 -4.43 -7.00
CA ASP A 29 1.36 -3.70 -5.80
C ASP A 29 2.44 -3.90 -4.72
N MET A 30 3.14 -2.82 -4.36
CA MET A 30 4.24 -2.88 -3.40
C MET A 30 3.79 -2.60 -1.96
N HIS A 31 2.46 -2.51 -1.72
CA HIS A 31 1.94 -2.19 -0.40
C HIS A 31 0.51 -2.72 -0.23
N LEU A 32 0.40 -3.88 0.38
CA LEU A 32 -0.87 -4.54 0.67
C LEU A 32 -0.85 -5.10 2.10
N HIS A 33 -2.02 -5.13 2.76
CA HIS A 33 -2.14 -5.63 4.13
C HIS A 33 -3.08 -6.82 4.26
N ALA A 34 -2.65 -7.81 5.05
CA ALA A 34 -3.47 -8.90 5.54
C ALA A 34 -3.73 -8.67 7.03
N PHE A 35 -4.74 -7.86 7.37
CA PHE A 35 -5.06 -7.47 8.74
C PHE A 35 -6.22 -8.29 9.33
N HIS A 36 -6.32 -8.29 10.67
CA HIS A 36 -7.52 -8.75 11.37
C HIS A 36 -8.61 -7.67 11.31
N MET A 37 -9.85 -8.08 11.13
CA MET A 37 -10.99 -7.16 11.07
C MET A 37 -11.53 -6.74 12.45
N ASP A 38 -10.78 -6.98 13.52
CA ASP A 38 -11.13 -6.58 14.89
C ASP A 38 -10.69 -5.15 15.24
N GLU A 39 -9.83 -4.54 14.40
CA GLU A 39 -9.34 -3.17 14.61
C GLU A 39 -10.28 -2.08 14.07
N VAL A 40 -11.19 -2.42 13.15
CA VAL A 40 -12.18 -1.51 12.60
C VAL A 40 -13.56 -2.14 12.56
N PRO A 41 -14.64 -1.37 12.76
CA PRO A 41 -15.99 -1.91 12.62
C PRO A 41 -16.25 -2.46 11.21
N PRO A 42 -16.90 -3.63 11.09
CA PRO A 42 -17.28 -4.18 9.79
C PRO A 42 -18.08 -3.17 8.96
N GLY A 43 -17.73 -3.04 7.67
CA GLY A 43 -18.41 -2.12 6.75
C GLY A 43 -18.17 -0.64 7.03
N VAL A 44 -17.18 -0.27 7.85
CA VAL A 44 -16.84 1.14 8.05
C VAL A 44 -16.46 1.79 6.71
N PRO A 45 -16.99 3.01 6.40
CA PRO A 45 -16.72 3.65 5.12
C PRO A 45 -15.33 4.29 5.09
N ALA A 46 -14.72 4.31 3.90
CA ALA A 46 -13.62 5.21 3.58
C ALA A 46 -13.95 6.06 2.36
N CYS A 47 -13.31 7.23 2.25
CA CYS A 47 -13.64 8.24 1.25
C CYS A 47 -12.54 8.33 0.19
N PRO A 48 -12.73 7.80 -1.03
CA PRO A 48 -11.76 7.95 -2.11
C PRO A 48 -11.53 9.40 -2.53
N GLY A 49 -10.32 9.69 -2.95
CA GLY A 49 -9.74 11.04 -3.10
C GLY A 49 -10.23 11.92 -4.25
N ASP A 50 -11.15 11.49 -5.10
CA ASP A 50 -11.86 12.34 -6.05
C ASP A 50 -13.06 13.07 -5.41
N ARG A 51 -13.20 12.93 -4.09
CA ARG A 51 -14.22 13.55 -3.22
C ARG A 51 -13.50 14.21 -2.03
N PRO A 52 -14.19 15.04 -1.22
CA PRO A 52 -13.56 15.56 -0.03
C PRO A 52 -12.95 14.40 0.76
N GLY A 53 -11.63 14.40 0.85
CA GLY A 53 -10.88 13.33 1.52
C GLY A 53 -11.23 13.20 2.99
N VAL A 54 -10.41 12.52 3.76
CA VAL A 54 -10.54 12.42 5.22
C VAL A 54 -10.69 13.82 5.79
N LEU A 55 -11.91 14.16 6.20
CA LEU A 55 -12.16 15.41 6.90
C LEU A 55 -11.76 15.18 8.36
N ILE A 56 -10.60 15.70 8.75
CA ILE A 56 -10.32 15.80 10.17
C ILE A 56 -11.23 16.90 10.70
N PRO A 57 -12.26 16.59 11.50
CA PRO A 57 -13.17 17.61 11.98
C PRO A 57 -12.39 18.60 12.83
N THR A 58 -12.67 19.88 12.64
CA THR A 58 -12.23 20.90 13.59
C THR A 58 -12.94 20.60 14.91
N ILE A 59 -12.17 20.28 15.92
CA ILE A 59 -12.69 20.04 17.26
C ILE A 59 -12.21 21.13 18.19
N ASP A 60 -13.12 21.56 19.04
CA ASP A 60 -12.74 22.38 20.18
C ASP A 60 -11.82 21.55 21.10
N PRO A 61 -10.71 22.09 21.60
CA PRO A 61 -9.82 21.37 22.52
C PRO A 61 -10.51 20.80 23.75
N GLY A 62 -11.63 21.38 24.17
CA GLY A 62 -12.46 20.92 25.28
C GLY A 62 -13.46 19.81 24.92
N GLU A 63 -13.65 19.52 23.64
CA GLU A 63 -14.56 18.44 23.21
C GLU A 63 -13.89 17.06 23.26
N ALA A 64 -14.68 16.04 23.56
CA ALA A 64 -14.25 14.65 23.44
C ALA A 64 -14.00 14.30 21.97
N PHE A 65 -12.90 13.60 21.70
CA PHE A 65 -12.59 13.12 20.38
C PHE A 65 -13.59 12.01 19.97
N ASP A 66 -14.22 12.19 18.81
CA ASP A 66 -15.17 11.22 18.23
C ASP A 66 -14.57 10.64 16.94
N PRO A 67 -14.01 9.43 16.98
CA PRO A 67 -13.39 8.81 15.81
C PRO A 67 -14.39 8.51 14.68
N SER A 68 -15.69 8.41 14.96
CA SER A 68 -16.70 8.14 13.92
C SER A 68 -16.79 9.27 12.89
N LYS A 69 -16.42 10.49 13.27
CA LYS A 69 -16.43 11.65 12.40
C LYS A 69 -15.30 11.65 11.36
N LEU A 70 -14.23 10.87 11.60
CA LEU A 70 -13.11 10.77 10.67
C LEU A 70 -13.49 10.11 9.34
N PHE A 71 -14.52 9.27 9.35
CA PHE A 71 -14.97 8.48 8.22
C PHE A 71 -16.26 9.00 7.59
N ALA A 72 -16.68 10.24 7.89
CA ALA A 72 -17.86 10.85 7.30
C ALA A 72 -17.60 11.23 5.84
N CYS A 73 -18.13 10.45 4.91
CA CYS A 73 -17.98 10.67 3.47
C CYS A 73 -19.11 11.54 2.93
N SER A 74 -18.76 12.59 2.14
CA SER A 74 -19.75 13.40 1.41
C SER A 74 -20.12 12.83 0.03
N GLY A 75 -19.44 11.78 -0.43
CA GLY A 75 -19.65 11.12 -1.71
C GLY A 75 -19.95 9.62 -1.57
N THR A 76 -19.76 8.82 -2.62
CA THR A 76 -19.91 7.36 -2.56
C THR A 76 -18.70 6.76 -1.85
N PRO A 77 -18.83 6.23 -0.64
CA PRO A 77 -17.73 5.58 0.06
C PRO A 77 -17.40 4.21 -0.55
N ILE A 78 -16.20 3.73 -0.25
CA ILE A 78 -15.87 2.31 -0.27
C ILE A 78 -16.05 1.75 1.14
N PHE A 79 -16.27 0.45 1.27
CA PHE A 79 -16.62 -0.17 2.56
C PHE A 79 -15.61 -1.23 2.96
N ALA A 80 -15.25 -1.21 4.24
CA ALA A 80 -14.40 -2.24 4.83
C ALA A 80 -15.05 -3.62 4.70
N ALA A 81 -14.22 -4.66 4.72
CA ALA A 81 -14.67 -6.04 4.73
C ALA A 81 -15.45 -6.38 6.00
N ALA A 82 -16.19 -7.48 5.96
CA ALA A 82 -17.02 -7.93 7.07
C ALA A 82 -16.29 -8.89 8.04
N SER A 83 -15.19 -9.52 7.58
CA SER A 83 -14.40 -10.48 8.35
C SER A 83 -13.02 -10.66 7.70
N ASP A 84 -12.08 -11.31 8.39
CA ASP A 84 -10.76 -11.65 7.84
C ASP A 84 -10.85 -12.45 6.54
N ALA A 85 -11.77 -13.40 6.46
CA ALA A 85 -12.00 -14.18 5.25
C ALA A 85 -12.57 -13.32 4.11
N ASP A 86 -13.51 -12.43 4.39
CA ASP A 86 -14.07 -11.50 3.42
C ASP A 86 -13.01 -10.50 2.93
N LEU A 87 -12.15 -10.00 3.84
CA LEU A 87 -11.03 -9.14 3.49
C LEU A 87 -10.07 -9.85 2.52
N ARG A 88 -9.66 -11.08 2.85
CA ARG A 88 -8.80 -11.90 1.99
C ARG A 88 -9.43 -12.11 0.61
N ASP A 89 -10.63 -12.62 0.57
CA ASP A 89 -11.26 -13.08 -0.67
C ASP A 89 -11.58 -11.90 -1.60
N ARG A 90 -12.09 -10.79 -1.05
CA ARG A 90 -12.36 -9.57 -1.83
C ARG A 90 -11.07 -8.89 -2.29
N SER A 91 -10.02 -8.86 -1.46
CA SER A 91 -8.72 -8.32 -1.86
C SER A 91 -8.10 -9.14 -2.98
N ILE A 92 -8.05 -10.47 -2.88
CA ILE A 92 -7.56 -11.34 -3.96
C ILE A 92 -8.39 -11.16 -5.23
N ALA A 93 -9.70 -11.06 -5.13
CA ALA A 93 -10.56 -10.79 -6.28
C ALA A 93 -10.26 -9.42 -6.92
N ALA A 94 -10.00 -8.38 -6.12
CA ALA A 94 -9.58 -7.07 -6.60
C ALA A 94 -8.20 -7.12 -7.29
N LEU A 95 -7.22 -7.80 -6.69
CA LEU A 95 -5.89 -8.00 -7.30
C LEU A 95 -6.01 -8.66 -8.68
N ARG A 96 -6.82 -9.72 -8.80
CA ARG A 96 -7.02 -10.41 -10.08
C ARG A 96 -7.77 -9.57 -11.11
N ARG A 97 -8.82 -8.86 -10.70
CA ARG A 97 -9.60 -7.94 -11.55
C ARG A 97 -8.74 -6.85 -12.16
N HIS A 98 -7.78 -6.35 -11.41
CA HIS A 98 -6.89 -5.27 -11.81
C HIS A 98 -5.53 -5.76 -12.33
N ASP A 99 -5.43 -7.02 -12.75
CA ASP A 99 -4.22 -7.64 -13.30
C ASP A 99 -2.96 -7.42 -12.45
N ILE A 100 -3.13 -7.41 -11.11
CA ILE A 100 -1.99 -7.34 -10.20
C ILE A 100 -1.34 -8.72 -10.14
N ARG A 101 -0.11 -8.80 -10.59
CA ARG A 101 0.66 -10.04 -10.72
C ARG A 101 1.47 -10.36 -9.48
N ARG A 102 1.84 -9.34 -8.72
CA ARG A 102 2.59 -9.46 -7.49
C ARG A 102 2.09 -8.42 -6.50
N ALA A 103 1.89 -8.82 -5.25
CA ALA A 103 1.46 -7.92 -4.18
C ALA A 103 2.31 -8.16 -2.93
N MET A 104 3.13 -7.18 -2.55
CA MET A 104 3.83 -7.21 -1.26
C MET A 104 2.79 -7.08 -0.16
N THR A 105 2.62 -8.16 0.60
CA THR A 105 1.56 -8.28 1.59
C THR A 105 2.15 -8.43 2.98
N GLU A 106 1.90 -7.46 3.83
CA GLU A 106 2.32 -7.42 5.24
C GLU A 106 1.13 -7.69 6.15
N GLY A 107 1.41 -8.20 7.34
CA GLY A 107 0.47 -8.49 8.42
C GLY A 107 0.97 -9.59 9.34
N PRO A 108 0.12 -10.11 10.24
CA PRO A 108 0.42 -11.32 11.00
C PRO A 108 0.84 -12.46 10.07
N VAL A 109 1.96 -13.12 10.39
CA VAL A 109 2.58 -14.13 9.51
C VAL A 109 1.60 -15.24 9.13
N GLU A 110 0.72 -15.62 10.04
CA GLU A 110 -0.33 -16.62 9.82
C GLU A 110 -1.38 -16.14 8.80
N LEU A 111 -1.77 -14.87 8.83
CA LEU A 111 -2.70 -14.31 7.84
C LEU A 111 -2.03 -14.19 6.47
N VAL A 112 -0.81 -13.68 6.41
CA VAL A 112 -0.04 -13.61 5.16
C VAL A 112 0.15 -15.00 4.56
N ALA A 113 0.41 -16.02 5.38
CA ALA A 113 0.53 -17.40 4.92
C ALA A 113 -0.80 -17.95 4.38
N ASP A 114 -1.93 -17.61 5.01
CA ASP A 114 -3.27 -17.98 4.52
C ASP A 114 -3.59 -17.31 3.19
N TRP A 115 -3.32 -16.00 3.06
CA TRP A 115 -3.48 -15.28 1.80
C TRP A 115 -2.62 -15.86 0.68
N ARG A 116 -1.35 -16.18 1.00
CA ARG A 116 -0.43 -16.79 0.05
C ARG A 116 -0.89 -18.18 -0.38
N LYS A 117 -1.48 -18.96 0.51
CA LYS A 117 -2.08 -20.25 0.16
C LYS A 117 -3.25 -20.08 -0.80
N ALA A 118 -4.04 -19.03 -0.66
CA ALA A 118 -5.18 -18.72 -1.54
C ALA A 118 -4.75 -18.13 -2.90
N ALA A 119 -3.62 -17.41 -2.96
CA ALA A 119 -3.09 -16.79 -4.18
C ALA A 119 -1.56 -16.87 -4.23
N PRO A 120 -0.97 -18.07 -4.37
CA PRO A 120 0.49 -18.27 -4.30
C PRO A 120 1.25 -17.62 -5.46
N ASP A 121 0.56 -17.34 -6.55
CA ASP A 121 1.06 -16.67 -7.74
C ASP A 121 1.12 -15.14 -7.61
N VAL A 122 0.47 -14.56 -6.58
CA VAL A 122 0.36 -13.11 -6.42
C VAL A 122 1.04 -12.63 -5.14
N ILE A 123 0.84 -13.32 -4.01
CA ILE A 123 1.25 -12.82 -2.69
C ILE A 123 2.76 -12.96 -2.47
N LEU A 124 3.44 -11.81 -2.33
CA LEU A 124 4.82 -11.71 -1.86
C LEU A 124 4.80 -11.44 -0.35
N PRO A 125 5.31 -12.37 0.48
CA PRO A 125 5.17 -12.24 1.93
C PRO A 125 6.10 -11.16 2.49
N GLY A 126 5.51 -10.19 3.18
CA GLY A 126 6.17 -9.18 4.00
C GLY A 126 6.16 -9.54 5.48
N VAL A 127 7.15 -9.05 6.22
CA VAL A 127 7.21 -9.17 7.67
C VAL A 127 7.68 -7.84 8.26
N ALA A 128 6.84 -7.26 9.11
CA ALA A 128 7.11 -6.00 9.80
C ALA A 128 8.20 -6.11 10.88
N PHE A 129 8.83 -4.97 11.15
CA PHE A 129 9.55 -4.71 12.40
C PHE A 129 9.36 -3.23 12.81
N GLY A 130 9.82 -2.88 14.01
CA GLY A 130 9.59 -1.56 14.58
C GLY A 130 8.28 -1.48 15.38
N ALA A 131 7.55 -2.60 15.49
CA ALA A 131 6.37 -2.76 16.31
C ALA A 131 6.70 -3.08 17.79
N ARG A 132 5.69 -3.44 18.58
CA ARG A 132 5.91 -3.79 20.00
C ARG A 132 6.50 -5.19 20.20
N LYS A 133 6.34 -6.09 19.24
CA LYS A 133 6.80 -7.48 19.29
C LYS A 133 7.47 -7.84 17.97
N ASP A 134 8.71 -7.38 17.83
CA ASP A 134 9.49 -7.71 16.65
C ASP A 134 9.97 -9.16 16.68
N LYS A 135 10.02 -9.77 15.50
CA LYS A 135 10.66 -11.08 15.35
C LYS A 135 12.16 -10.94 15.49
N SER A 136 12.80 -11.93 16.09
CA SER A 136 14.26 -11.97 16.21
C SER A 136 14.90 -12.13 14.81
N ILE A 137 16.15 -11.68 14.69
CA ILE A 137 16.98 -11.87 13.48
C ILE A 137 17.03 -13.36 13.06
N ALA A 138 17.13 -14.27 14.03
CA ALA A 138 17.13 -15.71 13.76
C ALA A 138 15.79 -16.21 13.19
N GLU A 139 14.67 -15.68 13.66
CA GLU A 139 13.35 -15.99 13.11
C GLU A 139 13.19 -15.46 11.69
N LEU A 140 13.62 -14.22 11.43
CA LEU A 140 13.56 -13.63 10.09
C LEU A 140 14.41 -14.45 9.08
N ARG A 141 15.59 -14.91 9.48
CA ARG A 141 16.39 -15.82 8.63
C ARG A 141 15.67 -17.12 8.33
N ARG A 142 14.98 -17.72 9.32
CA ARG A 142 14.20 -18.94 9.11
C ARG A 142 13.02 -18.70 8.16
N LEU A 143 12.31 -17.59 8.33
CA LEU A 143 11.20 -17.21 7.45
C LEU A 143 11.68 -17.00 6.01
N HIS A 144 12.82 -16.30 5.84
CA HIS A 144 13.41 -16.12 4.51
C HIS A 144 13.80 -17.46 3.87
N ALA A 145 14.51 -18.33 4.60
CA ALA A 145 14.90 -19.65 4.09
C ALA A 145 13.70 -20.55 3.74
N ALA A 146 12.56 -20.34 4.41
CA ALA A 146 11.29 -21.02 4.10
C ALA A 146 10.48 -20.32 2.98
N GLY A 147 11.01 -19.25 2.39
CA GLY A 147 10.30 -18.47 1.38
C GLY A 147 9.10 -17.69 1.93
N GLN A 148 9.04 -17.45 3.24
CA GLN A 148 7.96 -16.74 3.93
C GLN A 148 8.33 -15.29 4.27
N LEU A 149 9.44 -14.80 3.74
CA LEU A 149 9.89 -13.42 3.87
C LEU A 149 10.55 -13.01 2.55
N ALA A 150 9.90 -12.13 1.81
CA ALA A 150 10.40 -11.53 0.58
C ALA A 150 10.75 -10.04 0.75
N VAL A 151 10.09 -9.36 1.70
CA VAL A 151 10.26 -7.94 2.01
C VAL A 151 10.19 -7.74 3.53
N LEU A 152 11.11 -6.97 4.11
CA LEU A 152 10.94 -6.46 5.48
C LEU A 152 10.08 -5.20 5.43
N GLY A 153 8.83 -5.33 5.84
CA GLY A 153 7.86 -4.23 5.81
C GLY A 153 6.43 -4.70 6.07
N GLU A 154 5.62 -3.80 6.53
CA GLU A 154 5.83 -2.39 6.76
C GLU A 154 6.64 -2.14 8.06
N VAL A 155 7.60 -1.22 8.00
CA VAL A 155 8.45 -0.91 9.14
C VAL A 155 7.87 0.26 9.92
N TYR A 156 7.52 0.04 11.21
CA TYR A 156 6.71 0.95 12.03
C TYR A 156 7.50 1.72 13.11
N ILE A 157 8.79 1.95 12.95
CA ILE A 157 9.65 2.58 13.97
C ILE A 157 9.08 3.92 14.45
N GLN A 158 8.54 4.72 13.53
CA GLN A 158 7.92 6.01 13.80
C GLN A 158 6.76 5.92 14.81
N TYR A 159 5.97 4.84 14.78
CA TYR A 159 4.83 4.63 15.67
C TYR A 159 5.25 4.39 17.14
N ARG A 160 6.52 4.11 17.35
CA ARG A 160 7.15 4.00 18.68
C ARG A 160 7.79 5.32 19.15
N GLY A 161 7.56 6.43 18.44
CA GLY A 161 8.20 7.70 18.72
C GLY A 161 9.72 7.68 18.54
N LEU A 162 10.22 6.77 17.73
CA LEU A 162 11.64 6.52 17.51
C LEU A 162 12.07 6.99 16.13
N ARG A 163 13.34 7.30 16.01
CA ARG A 163 13.97 7.67 14.75
C ARG A 163 14.15 6.44 13.84
N ALA A 164 14.08 6.63 12.54
CA ALA A 164 14.34 5.56 11.56
C ALA A 164 15.76 4.96 11.71
N ASP A 165 16.74 5.77 12.13
CA ASP A 165 18.12 5.36 12.38
C ASP A 165 18.40 4.96 13.84
N ASP A 166 17.38 4.61 14.64
CA ASP A 166 17.58 4.12 16.01
C ASP A 166 18.43 2.85 15.99
N PRO A 167 19.54 2.80 16.76
CA PRO A 167 20.52 1.72 16.69
C PRO A 167 19.97 0.34 17.05
N ARG A 168 18.81 0.24 17.72
CA ARG A 168 18.13 -1.04 17.98
C ARG A 168 17.71 -1.77 16.71
N TYR A 169 17.44 -1.02 15.64
CA TYR A 169 16.94 -1.56 14.37
C TYR A 169 18.04 -1.79 13.33
N ASP A 170 19.26 -1.35 13.60
CA ASP A 170 20.39 -1.57 12.72
C ASP A 170 20.61 -3.06 12.32
N PRO A 171 20.47 -4.05 13.23
CA PRO A 171 20.59 -5.45 12.85
C PRO A 171 19.56 -5.91 11.81
N TYR A 172 18.38 -5.26 11.73
CA TYR A 172 17.34 -5.59 10.75
C TYR A 172 17.71 -5.05 9.36
N PHE A 173 18.23 -3.83 9.31
CA PHE A 173 18.73 -3.26 8.06
C PHE A 173 19.96 -4.02 7.53
N ALA A 174 20.87 -4.40 8.43
CA ALA A 174 22.02 -5.23 8.09
C ALA A 174 21.59 -6.60 7.54
N LEU A 175 20.58 -7.24 8.15
CA LEU A 175 20.02 -8.50 7.67
C LEU A 175 19.41 -8.34 6.26
N ALA A 176 18.65 -7.27 6.02
CA ALA A 176 18.03 -7.01 4.73
C ALA A 176 19.10 -6.79 3.64
N GLU A 177 20.16 -6.04 3.94
CA GLU A 177 21.28 -5.84 3.02
C GLU A 177 22.03 -7.15 2.73
N GLU A 178 22.28 -7.97 3.76
CA GLU A 178 22.96 -9.27 3.64
C GLU A 178 22.15 -10.26 2.78
N LEU A 179 20.84 -10.35 3.03
CA LEU A 179 19.96 -11.27 2.31
C LEU A 179 19.49 -10.72 0.96
N ASP A 180 19.87 -9.48 0.64
CA ASP A 180 19.42 -8.76 -0.56
C ASP A 180 17.88 -8.72 -0.70
N ILE A 181 17.17 -8.49 0.40
CA ILE A 181 15.71 -8.31 0.41
C ILE A 181 15.37 -6.82 0.63
N PRO A 182 14.27 -6.32 0.01
CA PRO A 182 13.86 -4.93 0.20
C PRO A 182 13.38 -4.63 1.62
N VAL A 183 13.51 -3.35 2.01
CA VAL A 183 12.86 -2.79 3.19
C VAL A 183 11.80 -1.77 2.75
N ALA A 184 10.61 -1.90 3.31
CA ALA A 184 9.49 -0.99 3.13
C ALA A 184 9.28 -0.23 4.45
N ILE A 185 9.61 1.07 4.48
CA ILE A 185 9.56 1.83 5.73
C ILE A 185 8.51 2.93 5.70
N HIS A 186 7.63 2.92 6.71
CA HIS A 186 6.67 3.99 6.94
C HIS A 186 7.39 5.26 7.41
N LEU A 187 7.25 6.34 6.63
CA LEU A 187 7.63 7.70 7.03
C LEU A 187 6.56 8.68 6.60
N GLY A 188 6.57 9.88 7.19
CA GLY A 188 5.56 10.89 6.95
C GLY A 188 4.49 10.91 8.03
N GLU A 189 3.26 11.19 7.62
CA GLU A 189 2.11 11.20 8.52
C GLU A 189 1.64 9.77 8.85
N GLY A 190 1.09 9.60 10.06
CA GLY A 190 0.36 8.40 10.45
C GLY A 190 -1.15 8.57 10.24
N PRO A 191 -1.95 7.69 10.87
CA PRO A 191 -3.40 7.79 10.78
C PRO A 191 -3.91 9.18 11.21
N PRO A 192 -4.98 9.68 10.58
CA PRO A 192 -5.59 10.95 11.00
C PRO A 192 -5.89 10.93 12.50
N ALA A 193 -5.52 12.01 13.19
CA ALA A 193 -5.65 12.15 14.64
C ALA A 193 -4.93 11.06 15.48
N ALA A 194 -3.85 10.48 14.99
CA ALA A 194 -3.06 9.45 15.67
C ALA A 194 -2.79 9.75 17.16
N ALA A 195 -2.51 11.00 17.50
CA ALA A 195 -2.26 11.42 18.88
C ALA A 195 -3.46 11.24 19.84
N ARG A 196 -4.64 10.89 19.33
CA ARG A 196 -5.89 10.70 20.10
C ARG A 196 -6.32 9.23 20.18
N PHE A 197 -5.69 8.33 19.44
CA PHE A 197 -6.03 6.92 19.45
C PHE A 197 -5.29 6.16 20.55
N PRO A 198 -5.97 5.25 21.27
CA PRO A 198 -5.32 4.30 22.17
C PRO A 198 -4.28 3.46 21.39
N GLY A 199 -3.13 3.22 22.00
CA GLY A 199 -2.04 2.46 21.36
C GLY A 199 -1.05 3.31 20.57
N TYR A 200 -1.35 4.59 20.34
CA TYR A 200 -0.48 5.55 19.63
C TYR A 200 0.16 6.60 20.57
N GLU A 201 0.23 6.33 21.85
CA GLU A 201 0.77 7.27 22.86
C GLU A 201 2.21 7.69 22.57
N ASP A 202 2.97 6.77 21.98
CA ASP A 202 4.37 6.98 21.61
C ASP A 202 4.54 7.67 20.24
N TYR A 203 3.50 7.68 19.41
CA TYR A 203 3.58 8.25 18.05
C TYR A 203 4.02 9.71 18.07
N ARG A 204 4.96 10.06 17.17
CA ARG A 204 5.43 11.42 16.97
C ARG A 204 5.53 11.71 15.47
N ALA A 205 4.76 12.68 14.99
CA ALA A 205 4.80 13.12 13.59
C ALA A 205 6.21 13.56 13.15
N SER A 206 6.99 14.17 14.07
CA SER A 206 8.37 14.57 13.79
C SER A 206 9.32 13.41 13.50
N MET A 207 8.98 12.19 13.94
CA MET A 207 9.77 10.98 13.64
C MET A 207 9.48 10.42 12.24
N GLY A 208 8.54 10.98 11.51
CA GLY A 208 8.25 10.66 10.11
C GLY A 208 9.09 11.45 9.10
N SER A 209 10.02 12.32 9.52
CA SER A 209 10.86 13.06 8.57
C SER A 209 11.75 12.11 7.76
N PRO A 210 11.74 12.19 6.42
CA PRO A 210 12.63 11.41 5.56
C PRO A 210 14.10 11.57 5.87
N PHE A 211 14.54 12.73 6.39
CA PHE A 211 15.93 12.96 6.78
C PHE A 211 16.43 12.02 7.88
N LEU A 212 15.53 11.46 8.70
CA LEU A 212 15.89 10.50 9.73
C LEU A 212 16.35 9.14 9.17
N LEU A 213 16.16 8.90 7.87
CA LEU A 213 16.61 7.70 7.18
C LEU A 213 18.07 7.82 6.71
N GLU A 214 18.63 9.01 6.66
CA GLU A 214 19.96 9.26 6.08
C GLU A 214 21.06 8.42 6.77
N GLY A 215 20.98 8.28 8.08
CA GLY A 215 21.93 7.44 8.84
C GLY A 215 21.93 5.98 8.38
N VAL A 216 20.75 5.42 8.11
CA VAL A 216 20.59 4.05 7.60
C VAL A 216 21.17 3.91 6.20
N LEU A 217 20.83 4.82 5.28
CA LEU A 217 21.30 4.78 3.89
C LEU A 217 22.83 4.91 3.78
N ARG A 218 23.45 5.68 4.67
CA ARG A 218 24.92 5.83 4.70
C ARG A 218 25.61 4.60 5.26
N LYS A 219 24.99 3.92 6.24
CA LYS A 219 25.55 2.74 6.87
C LYS A 219 25.36 1.48 6.03
N HIS A 220 24.24 1.40 5.31
CA HIS A 220 23.84 0.26 4.48
C HIS A 220 23.70 0.67 3.01
N PRO A 221 24.82 0.94 2.30
CA PRO A 221 24.76 1.53 0.95
C PRO A 221 24.21 0.58 -0.13
N LYS A 222 24.12 -0.72 0.14
CA LYS A 222 23.55 -1.72 -0.79
C LYS A 222 22.09 -2.06 -0.48
N LEU A 223 21.55 -1.54 0.62
CA LEU A 223 20.20 -1.81 1.04
C LEU A 223 19.22 -1.31 -0.02
N ARG A 224 18.30 -2.19 -0.44
CA ARG A 224 17.15 -1.81 -1.24
C ARG A 224 16.05 -1.35 -0.31
N ILE A 225 15.71 -0.05 -0.34
CA ILE A 225 14.72 0.52 0.54
C ILE A 225 13.79 1.46 -0.23
N TYR A 226 12.52 1.43 0.11
CA TYR A 226 11.57 2.43 -0.32
C TYR A 226 10.79 3.00 0.86
N VAL A 227 10.52 4.30 0.79
CA VAL A 227 9.69 5.01 1.75
C VAL A 227 8.25 4.88 1.32
N MET A 228 7.45 4.31 2.20
CA MET A 228 6.01 4.18 2.00
C MET A 228 5.34 5.55 2.09
N HIS A 229 4.23 5.72 1.35
CA HIS A 229 3.47 6.97 1.27
C HIS A 229 4.30 8.18 0.82
N TYR A 230 5.43 7.95 0.13
CA TYR A 230 6.41 9.00 -0.26
C TYR A 230 6.76 9.97 0.88
N GLY A 231 6.62 9.56 2.13
CA GLY A 231 6.86 10.42 3.30
C GLY A 231 5.90 11.61 3.41
N SER A 232 4.67 11.49 2.85
CA SER A 232 3.65 12.55 2.89
C SER A 232 3.47 13.14 4.30
N PRO A 233 3.24 14.45 4.43
CA PRO A 233 3.21 15.49 3.40
C PRO A 233 4.58 16.12 3.10
N LEU A 234 5.69 15.52 3.54
CA LEU A 234 7.06 16.08 3.53
C LEU A 234 7.73 15.88 2.17
N VAL A 235 7.05 16.29 1.09
CA VAL A 235 7.47 16.03 -0.30
C VAL A 235 8.80 16.69 -0.62
N ASP A 236 9.08 17.89 -0.13
CA ASP A 236 10.34 18.59 -0.41
C ASP A 236 11.53 17.90 0.29
N GLU A 237 11.33 17.41 1.51
CA GLU A 237 12.34 16.62 2.21
C GLU A 237 12.61 15.30 1.48
N MET A 238 11.55 14.64 0.99
CA MET A 238 11.69 13.42 0.20
C MET A 238 12.40 13.66 -1.12
N ILE A 239 12.10 14.75 -1.83
CA ILE A 239 12.80 15.15 -3.06
C ILE A 239 14.30 15.36 -2.76
N ALA A 240 14.65 16.06 -1.67
CA ALA A 240 16.03 16.26 -1.26
C ALA A 240 16.74 14.92 -0.96
N MET A 241 16.06 14.00 -0.26
CA MET A 241 16.58 12.66 0.03
C MET A 241 16.78 11.83 -1.25
N MET A 242 15.81 11.84 -2.16
CA MET A 242 15.93 11.11 -3.44
C MET A 242 17.01 11.71 -4.35
N PHE A 243 17.26 13.01 -4.26
CA PHE A 243 18.34 13.66 -4.97
C PHE A 243 19.70 13.22 -4.43
N THR A 244 19.83 13.13 -3.12
CA THR A 244 21.08 12.77 -2.42
C THR A 244 21.38 11.27 -2.50
N HIS A 245 20.33 10.41 -2.43
CA HIS A 245 20.45 8.95 -2.37
C HIS A 245 19.83 8.31 -3.61
N PRO A 246 20.64 7.94 -4.63
CA PRO A 246 20.13 7.48 -5.93
C PRO A 246 19.46 6.11 -5.86
N ASN A 247 19.68 5.32 -4.80
CA ASN A 247 19.06 4.02 -4.54
C ASN A 247 17.78 4.08 -3.70
N LEU A 248 17.34 5.28 -3.27
CA LEU A 248 16.11 5.47 -2.52
C LEU A 248 14.91 5.51 -3.46
N TYR A 249 13.91 4.69 -3.17
CA TYR A 249 12.62 4.62 -3.84
C TYR A 249 11.50 5.09 -2.91
N VAL A 250 10.34 5.34 -3.46
CA VAL A 250 9.11 5.65 -2.71
C VAL A 250 7.94 4.85 -3.28
N ASP A 251 6.91 4.58 -2.48
CA ASP A 251 5.59 4.22 -3.01
C ASP A 251 4.60 5.38 -2.89
N VAL A 252 3.43 5.21 -3.50
CA VAL A 252 2.36 6.20 -3.49
C VAL A 252 1.10 5.69 -2.78
N ALA A 253 1.22 4.61 -2.05
CA ALA A 253 0.14 3.89 -1.40
C ALA A 253 -0.65 4.76 -0.41
N CYS A 254 -1.85 4.37 -0.08
CA CYS A 254 -2.82 5.11 0.70
C CYS A 254 -3.18 6.48 0.11
N ASN A 255 -2.19 7.36 -0.05
CA ASN A 255 -2.38 8.74 -0.48
C ASN A 255 -2.96 8.86 -1.89
N ASN A 256 -2.74 7.86 -2.75
CA ASN A 256 -3.30 7.82 -4.10
C ASN A 256 -4.84 7.65 -4.12
N TRP A 257 -5.44 7.15 -3.04
CA TRP A 257 -6.89 7.03 -2.96
C TRP A 257 -7.51 7.78 -1.76
N SER A 258 -6.79 8.01 -0.67
CA SER A 258 -7.32 8.64 0.54
C SER A 258 -7.22 10.16 0.53
N LEU A 259 -6.21 10.77 -0.11
CA LEU A 259 -6.10 12.21 -0.24
C LEU A 259 -7.00 12.77 -1.35
N PRO A 260 -7.39 14.06 -1.28
CA PRO A 260 -7.97 14.77 -2.41
C PRO A 260 -7.12 14.60 -3.66
N ARG A 261 -7.75 14.22 -4.79
CA ARG A 261 -7.05 13.89 -6.04
C ARG A 261 -6.05 14.96 -6.47
N ALA A 262 -6.42 16.24 -6.35
CA ALA A 262 -5.55 17.35 -6.71
C ALA A 262 -4.30 17.42 -5.82
N GLN A 263 -4.42 17.13 -4.52
CA GLN A 263 -3.30 17.13 -3.58
C GLN A 263 -2.33 15.97 -3.89
N PHE A 264 -2.86 14.78 -4.11
CA PHE A 264 -2.05 13.63 -4.51
C PHE A 264 -1.34 13.89 -5.85
N HIS A 265 -2.06 14.40 -6.85
CA HIS A 265 -1.48 14.69 -8.16
C HIS A 265 -0.40 15.79 -8.10
N ASP A 266 -0.55 16.79 -7.24
CA ASP A 266 0.50 17.80 -7.03
C ASP A 266 1.78 17.17 -6.48
N ALA A 267 1.69 16.37 -5.43
CA ALA A 267 2.83 15.68 -4.84
C ALA A 267 3.52 14.74 -5.85
N LEU A 268 2.75 13.92 -6.56
CA LEU A 268 3.27 13.02 -7.58
C LEU A 268 3.97 13.78 -8.72
N LYS A 269 3.33 14.86 -9.20
CA LYS A 269 3.89 15.69 -10.27
C LYS A 269 5.23 16.30 -9.86
N ARG A 270 5.35 16.83 -8.65
CA ARG A 270 6.60 17.44 -8.14
C ARG A 270 7.73 16.43 -8.12
N MET A 271 7.50 15.19 -7.69
CA MET A 271 8.51 14.12 -7.71
C MET A 271 8.90 13.72 -9.15
N VAL A 272 7.93 13.66 -10.06
CA VAL A 272 8.19 13.33 -11.48
C VAL A 272 8.96 14.45 -12.18
N ASP A 273 8.57 15.71 -11.96
CA ASP A 273 9.25 16.88 -12.53
C ASP A 273 10.68 17.03 -11.98
N ALA A 274 10.92 16.60 -10.75
CA ALA A 274 12.27 16.53 -10.19
C ALA A 274 13.14 15.41 -10.80
N GLY A 275 12.59 14.60 -11.72
CA GLY A 275 13.31 13.55 -12.42
C GLY A 275 13.25 12.16 -11.77
N PHE A 276 12.42 11.95 -10.77
CA PHE A 276 12.39 10.72 -9.99
C PHE A 276 11.33 9.70 -10.43
N GLY A 277 10.63 9.93 -11.55
CA GLY A 277 9.57 9.07 -12.06
C GLY A 277 9.94 7.58 -12.18
N LYS A 278 11.24 7.25 -12.34
CA LYS A 278 11.74 5.86 -12.39
C LYS A 278 11.96 5.22 -11.01
N ARG A 279 11.70 5.93 -9.92
CA ARG A 279 11.88 5.44 -8.54
C ARG A 279 10.59 5.57 -7.70
N ILE A 280 9.45 5.72 -8.36
CA ILE A 280 8.13 5.75 -7.75
C ILE A 280 7.47 4.39 -8.01
N LEU A 281 7.06 3.72 -6.95
CA LEU A 281 6.40 2.42 -6.97
C LEU A 281 4.89 2.60 -6.77
N PHE A 282 4.10 1.74 -7.37
CA PHE A 282 2.69 1.62 -7.06
C PHE A 282 2.51 0.77 -5.80
N GLY A 283 1.60 1.17 -4.95
CA GLY A 283 1.05 0.44 -3.83
C GLY A 283 -0.39 0.86 -3.61
N SER A 284 -1.25 -0.02 -3.13
CA SER A 284 -2.63 0.31 -2.81
C SER A 284 -2.82 0.71 -1.35
N ASP A 285 -2.17 0.00 -0.44
CA ASP A 285 -2.42 0.11 1.00
C ASP A 285 -3.94 0.04 1.28
N GLN A 286 -4.55 -1.04 0.81
CA GLN A 286 -6.00 -1.22 0.90
C GLN A 286 -6.47 -1.44 2.34
N MET A 287 -5.57 -1.80 3.25
CA MET A 287 -5.85 -2.09 4.66
C MET A 287 -7.10 -2.96 4.83
N TYR A 288 -8.24 -2.35 5.15
CA TYR A 288 -9.53 -3.00 5.39
C TYR A 288 -10.52 -2.85 4.21
N TRP A 289 -10.15 -2.07 3.17
CA TRP A 289 -11.03 -1.65 2.07
C TRP A 289 -10.56 -2.23 0.73
N PRO A 290 -10.99 -3.45 0.35
CA PRO A 290 -10.52 -4.09 -0.90
C PRO A 290 -10.73 -3.23 -2.16
N ASP A 291 -11.77 -2.41 -2.19
CA ASP A 291 -12.07 -1.54 -3.34
C ASP A 291 -11.09 -0.36 -3.49
N ALA A 292 -10.27 -0.08 -2.46
CA ALA A 292 -9.18 0.90 -2.53
C ALA A 292 -8.14 0.56 -3.61
N VAL A 293 -7.94 -0.72 -3.93
CA VAL A 293 -7.05 -1.18 -5.01
C VAL A 293 -7.41 -0.52 -6.34
N GLY A 294 -8.69 -0.54 -6.70
CA GLY A 294 -9.17 0.08 -7.94
C GLY A 294 -9.08 1.61 -7.94
N GLU A 295 -9.36 2.24 -6.79
CA GLU A 295 -9.23 3.69 -6.63
C GLU A 295 -7.78 4.15 -6.73
N ALA A 296 -6.85 3.39 -6.15
CA ALA A 296 -5.41 3.65 -6.22
C ALA A 296 -4.89 3.61 -7.67
N ILE A 297 -5.26 2.58 -8.42
CA ILE A 297 -4.90 2.47 -9.85
C ILE A 297 -5.49 3.64 -10.65
N ARG A 298 -6.76 3.95 -10.44
CA ARG A 298 -7.44 5.07 -11.12
C ARG A 298 -6.72 6.40 -10.87
N ALA A 299 -6.13 6.60 -9.69
CA ALA A 299 -5.35 7.80 -9.39
C ALA A 299 -4.15 7.99 -10.30
N ILE A 300 -3.45 6.91 -10.66
CA ILE A 300 -2.33 6.96 -11.59
C ILE A 300 -2.84 7.12 -13.03
N GLU A 301 -3.85 6.35 -13.40
CA GLU A 301 -4.41 6.35 -14.75
C GLU A 301 -4.98 7.72 -15.17
N THR A 302 -5.65 8.40 -14.23
CA THR A 302 -6.26 9.71 -14.49
C THR A 302 -5.31 10.90 -14.32
N ALA A 303 -4.03 10.67 -13.98
CA ALA A 303 -3.03 11.74 -13.87
C ALA A 303 -2.70 12.33 -15.27
N PRO A 304 -3.15 13.57 -15.57
CA PRO A 304 -3.05 14.12 -16.93
C PRO A 304 -1.63 14.55 -17.30
N PHE A 305 -0.75 14.71 -16.34
CA PHE A 305 0.65 15.10 -16.51
C PHE A 305 1.59 13.90 -16.75
N LEU A 306 1.09 12.67 -16.57
CA LEU A 306 1.87 11.45 -16.84
C LEU A 306 1.64 10.97 -18.27
N SER A 307 2.73 10.70 -18.98
CA SER A 307 2.68 9.95 -20.24
C SER A 307 2.29 8.48 -19.99
N ALA A 308 1.83 7.78 -21.02
CA ALA A 308 1.53 6.34 -20.94
C ALA A 308 2.74 5.53 -20.44
N ALA A 309 3.96 5.86 -20.88
CA ALA A 309 5.18 5.21 -20.42
C ALA A 309 5.43 5.44 -18.91
N GLN A 310 5.23 6.66 -18.40
CA GLN A 310 5.39 6.95 -16.98
C GLN A 310 4.35 6.23 -16.11
N LYS A 311 3.09 6.12 -16.59
CA LYS A 311 2.07 5.32 -15.91
C LYS A 311 2.49 3.85 -15.83
N ARG A 312 2.98 3.26 -16.92
CA ARG A 312 3.50 1.88 -16.92
C ARG A 312 4.72 1.72 -16.01
N ASP A 313 5.61 2.72 -15.97
CA ASP A 313 6.74 2.70 -15.06
C ASP A 313 6.29 2.61 -13.59
N ILE A 314 5.35 3.45 -13.18
CA ILE A 314 4.85 3.49 -11.80
C ILE A 314 4.07 2.21 -11.47
N LEU A 315 3.20 1.75 -12.37
CA LEU A 315 2.33 0.60 -12.12
C LEU A 315 3.06 -0.74 -12.16
N TYR A 316 4.19 -0.85 -12.91
CA TYR A 316 4.87 -2.12 -13.08
C TYR A 316 6.40 -2.02 -13.18
N ASN A 317 6.95 -1.29 -14.17
CA ASN A 317 8.36 -1.44 -14.56
C ASN A 317 9.32 -1.06 -13.42
N ASN A 318 8.99 -0.04 -12.62
CA ASN A 318 9.81 0.40 -11.50
C ASN A 318 9.90 -0.69 -10.42
N ALA A 319 8.78 -1.31 -10.08
CA ALA A 319 8.72 -2.39 -9.10
C ALA A 319 9.42 -3.65 -9.62
N ALA A 320 9.23 -4.02 -10.89
CA ALA A 320 9.92 -5.15 -11.51
C ALA A 320 11.46 -5.00 -11.42
N ARG A 321 11.96 -3.80 -11.75
CA ARG A 321 13.39 -3.47 -11.63
C ARG A 321 13.86 -3.47 -10.18
N PHE A 322 13.08 -2.88 -9.26
CA PHE A 322 13.40 -2.81 -7.83
C PHE A 322 13.42 -4.20 -7.20
N LEU A 323 12.52 -5.09 -7.57
CA LEU A 323 12.48 -6.48 -7.15
C LEU A 323 13.51 -7.35 -7.87
N ARG A 324 14.16 -6.83 -8.92
CA ARG A 324 15.14 -7.56 -9.73
C ARG A 324 14.54 -8.76 -10.44
N LEU A 325 13.31 -8.61 -10.96
CA LEU A 325 12.67 -9.67 -11.73
C LEU A 325 13.49 -10.00 -12.99
N GLY A 326 13.70 -11.28 -13.23
CA GLY A 326 14.35 -11.75 -14.46
C GLY A 326 13.41 -11.72 -15.67
N ASP A 327 13.98 -11.82 -16.88
CA ASP A 327 13.21 -11.77 -18.12
C ASP A 327 12.09 -12.82 -18.18
N ALA A 328 12.32 -14.01 -17.63
CA ALA A 328 11.32 -15.09 -17.59
C ALA A 328 10.14 -14.72 -16.68
N GLU A 329 10.40 -14.08 -15.51
CA GLU A 329 9.37 -13.63 -14.60
C GLU A 329 8.56 -12.49 -15.20
N ILE A 330 9.23 -11.53 -15.85
CA ILE A 330 8.58 -10.43 -16.56
C ILE A 330 7.69 -10.97 -17.68
N ALA A 331 8.19 -11.93 -18.47
CA ALA A 331 7.41 -12.57 -19.53
C ALA A 331 6.18 -13.31 -18.98
N GLN A 332 6.32 -13.99 -17.83
CA GLN A 332 5.22 -14.63 -17.15
C GLN A 332 4.17 -13.64 -16.66
N ASP A 333 4.61 -12.51 -16.07
CA ASP A 333 3.72 -11.46 -15.60
C ASP A 333 2.92 -10.83 -16.77
N HIS A 334 3.51 -10.76 -17.96
CA HIS A 334 2.86 -10.23 -19.18
C HIS A 334 2.03 -11.27 -19.94
N ALA A 335 2.13 -12.55 -19.61
CA ALA A 335 1.30 -13.59 -20.24
C ALA A 335 -0.19 -13.45 -19.82
N PRO A 336 -1.13 -13.77 -20.70
CA PRO A 336 -2.54 -13.88 -20.30
C PRO A 336 -2.68 -14.81 -19.09
N ARG A 337 -3.57 -14.48 -18.16
CA ARG A 337 -3.94 -15.45 -17.12
C ARG A 337 -4.82 -16.52 -17.76
N ASP A 338 -4.47 -17.78 -17.54
CA ASP A 338 -5.37 -18.90 -17.83
C ASP A 338 -6.64 -18.67 -16.97
N GLY A 339 -7.79 -18.59 -17.63
CA GLY A 339 -9.09 -18.21 -17.06
C GLY A 339 -9.63 -19.18 -16.02
#